data_cd8c05561d04c1f38349faa5589ebf2b
#
_entry.id   cd8c05561d04c1f38349faa5589ebf2b
#
_cell.length_a   1.000
_cell.length_b   1.000
_cell.length_c   1.000
_cell.angle_alpha   90.00
_cell.angle_beta   90.00
_cell.angle_gamma   90.00
#
_symmetry.space_group_name_H-M   'P 1'
#
loop_
_entity.id
_entity.type
_entity.pdbx_description
1 polymer ?
#
loop_
_entity_poly.entity_id
_entity_poly.type
_entity_poly.pdbx_seq_one_letter_code
_entity_poly.pdbx_strand_id
1 'polypeptide(L)'
;MNTRLTTLLKIDYPIMLAGMGGVSYSQLTAAVSNAGGYGCLGASTMSSEQLAEEIAATKKLTSLPFGVDLLTAFPDSLVRNVEILIEGGATTFVAGLGVPTHVVDLCHRHGVLVVSMCGKVEHARRAVDAGCDIVVAQGTEAGGHTGTVATLPLV
;
A
#
# COMPACT_ATOMS: atom_id res chain seq x y z
N MET A 1 4.50 19.05 -8.28
CA MET A 1 3.64 18.76 -9.48
C MET A 1 2.24 18.52 -8.97
N ASN A 2 1.21 19.15 -9.55
CA ASN A 2 -0.18 18.97 -9.05
C ASN A 2 -0.92 17.93 -9.93
N THR A 3 -1.13 16.73 -9.41
CA THR A 3 -1.86 15.63 -10.06
C THR A 3 -2.95 15.12 -9.10
N ARG A 4 -3.91 14.34 -9.62
CA ARG A 4 -4.91 13.68 -8.74
C ARG A 4 -4.22 12.83 -7.66
N LEU A 5 -3.16 12.11 -8.01
CA LEU A 5 -2.41 11.26 -7.08
C LEU A 5 -1.72 12.09 -5.98
N THR A 6 -1.02 13.18 -6.35
CA THR A 6 -0.33 14.02 -5.37
C THR A 6 -1.31 14.70 -4.41
N THR A 7 -2.47 15.11 -4.91
CA THR A 7 -3.54 15.67 -4.07
C THR A 7 -4.12 14.63 -3.12
N LEU A 8 -4.39 13.42 -3.62
CA LEU A 8 -5.01 12.35 -2.85
C LEU A 8 -4.09 11.84 -1.74
N LEU A 9 -2.81 11.59 -2.07
CA LEU A 9 -1.80 11.09 -1.14
C LEU A 9 -1.11 12.19 -0.33
N LYS A 10 -1.36 13.47 -0.62
CA LYS A 10 -0.75 14.65 0.03
C LYS A 10 0.78 14.63 -0.07
N ILE A 11 1.30 14.43 -1.27
CA ILE A 11 2.73 14.35 -1.61
C ILE A 11 3.12 15.38 -2.67
N ASP A 12 4.40 15.71 -2.77
CA ASP A 12 4.92 16.70 -3.72
C ASP A 12 5.16 16.10 -5.11
N TYR A 13 5.60 14.86 -5.15
CA TYR A 13 5.94 14.13 -6.38
C TYR A 13 5.06 12.89 -6.53
N PRO A 14 4.55 12.57 -7.74
CA PRO A 14 3.70 11.41 -7.98
C PRO A 14 4.53 10.11 -8.05
N ILE A 15 5.32 9.87 -7.01
CA ILE A 15 6.22 8.71 -6.87
C ILE A 15 5.87 8.01 -5.55
N MET A 16 5.65 6.70 -5.65
CA MET A 16 5.35 5.85 -4.50
C MET A 16 6.40 4.74 -4.38
N LEU A 17 6.92 4.54 -3.17
CA LEU A 17 7.75 3.38 -2.86
C LEU A 17 6.91 2.11 -2.94
N ALA A 18 7.42 1.08 -3.61
CA ALA A 18 6.81 -0.24 -3.54
C ALA A 18 6.99 -0.85 -2.15
N GLY A 19 5.95 -1.53 -1.65
CA GLY A 19 6.05 -2.33 -0.44
C GLY A 19 6.86 -3.60 -0.71
N MET A 20 8.14 -3.62 -0.35
CA MET A 20 9.05 -4.73 -0.59
C MET A 20 9.37 -5.43 0.73
N GLY A 21 8.88 -6.66 0.91
CA GLY A 21 9.20 -7.49 2.09
C GLY A 21 10.70 -7.67 2.26
N GLY A 22 11.20 -7.43 3.48
CA GLY A 22 12.62 -7.52 3.78
C GLY A 22 13.47 -6.30 3.35
N VAL A 23 12.88 -5.28 2.71
CA VAL A 23 13.60 -4.12 2.19
C VAL A 23 12.98 -2.79 2.63
N SER A 24 11.69 -2.59 2.39
CA SER A 24 11.01 -1.33 2.71
C SER A 24 10.60 -1.28 4.18
N TYR A 25 11.57 -1.11 5.06
CA TYR A 25 11.40 -0.87 6.48
C TYR A 25 11.26 0.64 6.78
N SER A 26 11.10 1.00 8.04
CA SER A 26 10.85 2.35 8.52
C SER A 26 11.81 3.41 7.99
N GLN A 27 13.10 3.10 7.91
CA GLN A 27 14.12 4.05 7.43
C GLN A 27 13.91 4.43 5.96
N LEU A 28 13.72 3.44 5.08
CA LEU A 28 13.51 3.69 3.65
C LEU A 28 12.14 4.35 3.41
N THR A 29 11.11 3.87 4.09
CA THR A 29 9.75 4.44 4.02
C THR A 29 9.76 5.92 4.41
N ALA A 30 10.35 6.26 5.55
CA ALA A 30 10.44 7.65 6.00
C ALA A 30 11.31 8.50 5.06
N ALA A 31 12.42 7.98 4.55
CA ALA A 31 13.28 8.70 3.62
C ALA A 31 12.54 9.12 2.34
N VAL A 32 11.73 8.20 1.76
CA VAL A 32 10.92 8.51 0.58
C VAL A 32 9.83 9.55 0.90
N SER A 33 9.12 9.41 2.03
CA SER A 33 8.14 10.41 2.46
C SER A 33 8.79 11.78 2.65
N ASN A 34 9.93 11.84 3.35
CA ASN A 34 10.66 13.10 3.61
C ASN A 34 11.22 13.74 2.32
N ALA A 35 11.45 12.95 1.27
CA ALA A 35 11.83 13.44 -0.06
C ALA A 35 10.65 13.97 -0.90
N GLY A 36 9.43 13.96 -0.37
CA GLY A 36 8.22 14.43 -1.04
C GLY A 36 7.50 13.37 -1.90
N GLY A 37 7.95 12.12 -1.86
CA GLY A 37 7.23 10.97 -2.41
C GLY A 37 6.27 10.36 -1.40
N TYR A 38 5.75 9.18 -1.70
CA TYR A 38 4.91 8.40 -0.79
C TYR A 38 5.65 7.15 -0.32
N GLY A 39 6.07 7.12 0.95
CA GLY A 39 6.71 5.96 1.56
C GLY A 39 5.71 4.82 1.77
N CYS A 40 6.17 3.57 1.65
CA CYS A 40 5.35 2.40 1.90
C CYS A 40 6.16 1.29 2.57
N LEU A 41 5.70 0.82 3.74
CA LEU A 41 6.26 -0.34 4.42
C LEU A 41 5.90 -1.63 3.68
N GLY A 42 6.85 -2.51 3.49
CA GLY A 42 6.64 -3.86 2.93
C GLY A 42 6.50 -4.89 4.04
N ALA A 43 5.27 -5.18 4.46
CA ALA A 43 5.01 -5.99 5.64
C ALA A 43 4.76 -7.48 5.36
N SER A 44 4.98 -7.95 4.14
CA SER A 44 4.70 -9.33 3.74
C SER A 44 5.47 -10.41 4.52
N THR A 45 6.58 -10.04 5.15
CA THR A 45 7.44 -10.94 5.95
C THR A 45 7.43 -10.62 7.43
N MET A 46 6.62 -9.64 7.87
CA MET A 46 6.56 -9.18 9.25
C MET A 46 5.51 -9.95 10.06
N SER A 47 5.81 -10.20 11.34
CA SER A 47 4.76 -10.52 12.31
C SER A 47 3.93 -9.27 12.62
N SER A 48 2.78 -9.44 13.27
CA SER A 48 1.95 -8.31 13.70
C SER A 48 2.69 -7.37 14.67
N GLU A 49 3.52 -7.93 15.55
CA GLU A 49 4.34 -7.18 16.49
C GLU A 49 5.40 -6.35 15.75
N GLN A 50 6.12 -6.98 14.82
CA GLN A 50 7.13 -6.30 14.00
C GLN A 50 6.50 -5.20 13.14
N LEU A 51 5.32 -5.43 12.60
CA LEU A 51 4.56 -4.40 11.85
C LEU A 51 4.28 -3.18 12.73
N ALA A 52 3.80 -3.38 13.96
CA ALA A 52 3.54 -2.31 14.90
C ALA A 52 4.82 -1.52 15.25
N GLU A 53 5.94 -2.22 15.47
CA GLU A 53 7.24 -1.61 15.74
C GLU A 53 7.74 -0.77 14.56
N GLU A 54 7.66 -1.28 13.32
CA GLU A 54 8.09 -0.58 12.11
C GLU A 54 7.22 0.65 11.80
N ILE A 55 5.91 0.58 12.05
CA ILE A 55 5.01 1.74 11.95
C ILE A 55 5.40 2.80 12.98
N ALA A 56 5.60 2.40 14.24
CA ALA A 56 6.03 3.32 15.30
C ALA A 56 7.40 3.95 15.00
N ALA A 57 8.33 3.18 14.45
CA ALA A 57 9.64 3.67 14.02
C ALA A 57 9.51 4.66 12.85
N THR A 58 8.65 4.38 11.86
CA THR A 58 8.37 5.28 10.74
C THR A 58 7.85 6.63 11.25
N LYS A 59 6.91 6.64 12.18
CA LYS A 59 6.34 7.87 12.78
C LYS A 59 7.36 8.70 13.55
N LYS A 60 8.41 8.09 14.08
CA LYS A 60 9.51 8.85 14.72
C LYS A 60 10.43 9.52 13.70
N LEU A 61 10.51 8.99 12.48
CA LEU A 61 11.40 9.46 11.41
C LEU A 61 10.73 10.44 10.45
N THR A 62 9.39 10.43 10.38
CA THR A 62 8.62 11.35 9.51
C THR A 62 7.26 11.68 10.11
N SER A 63 6.80 12.93 9.88
CA SER A 63 5.43 13.36 10.11
C SER A 63 4.57 13.32 8.84
N LEU A 64 5.17 12.94 7.70
CA LEU A 64 4.50 12.90 6.40
C LEU A 64 3.74 11.59 6.19
N PRO A 65 2.77 11.55 5.26
CA PRO A 65 1.98 10.35 4.99
C PRO A 65 2.84 9.17 4.53
N PHE A 66 2.44 7.98 4.92
CA PHE A 66 3.00 6.71 4.46
C PHE A 66 1.93 5.60 4.45
N GLY A 67 2.21 4.54 3.72
CA GLY A 67 1.35 3.37 3.61
C GLY A 67 1.99 2.09 4.12
N VAL A 68 1.19 1.03 4.13
CA VAL A 68 1.62 -0.33 4.47
C VAL A 68 1.11 -1.29 3.40
N ASP A 69 2.01 -2.10 2.85
CA ASP A 69 1.70 -3.17 1.91
C ASP A 69 1.62 -4.52 2.64
N LEU A 70 0.47 -5.17 2.53
CA LEU A 70 0.17 -6.46 3.12
C LEU A 70 -0.25 -7.47 2.04
N LEU A 71 0.21 -8.70 2.18
CA LEU A 71 -0.32 -9.81 1.39
C LEU A 71 -1.69 -10.22 1.93
N THR A 72 -2.69 -10.20 1.05
CA THR A 72 -4.07 -10.57 1.38
C THR A 72 -4.30 -12.09 1.37
N ALA A 73 -3.29 -12.88 1.01
CA ALA A 73 -3.35 -14.33 0.98
C ALA A 73 -3.48 -15.00 2.37
N PHE A 74 -3.30 -14.24 3.45
CA PHE A 74 -3.38 -14.73 4.83
C PHE A 74 -4.56 -14.09 5.56
N PRO A 75 -5.79 -14.58 5.34
CA PRO A 75 -7.01 -13.94 5.85
C PRO A 75 -7.07 -13.86 7.38
N ASP A 76 -6.49 -14.84 8.08
CA ASP A 76 -6.52 -14.91 9.55
C ASP A 76 -5.77 -13.76 10.24
N SER A 77 -4.70 -13.25 9.61
CA SER A 77 -3.92 -12.12 10.14
C SER A 77 -4.25 -10.78 9.48
N LEU A 78 -4.94 -10.80 8.34
CA LEU A 78 -5.16 -9.61 7.52
C LEU A 78 -5.90 -8.51 8.29
N VAL A 79 -7.06 -8.84 8.88
CA VAL A 79 -7.89 -7.87 9.61
C VAL A 79 -7.09 -7.25 10.76
N ARG A 80 -6.41 -8.10 11.56
CA ARG A 80 -5.57 -7.62 12.66
C ARG A 80 -4.45 -6.70 12.18
N ASN A 81 -3.77 -7.03 11.10
CA ASN A 81 -2.70 -6.20 10.57
C ASN A 81 -3.23 -4.88 9.97
N VAL A 82 -4.44 -4.89 9.42
CA VAL A 82 -5.13 -3.67 8.97
C VAL A 82 -5.52 -2.81 10.18
N GLU A 83 -5.99 -3.38 11.27
CA GLU A 83 -6.24 -2.63 12.52
C GLU A 83 -4.94 -1.99 13.06
N ILE A 84 -3.83 -2.73 13.07
CA ILE A 84 -2.52 -2.21 13.49
C ILE A 84 -2.07 -1.03 12.62
N LEU A 85 -2.20 -1.11 11.30
CA LEU A 85 -1.82 0.01 10.43
C LEU A 85 -2.73 1.24 10.64
N ILE A 86 -4.02 1.05 10.89
CA ILE A 86 -4.98 2.12 11.20
C ILE A 86 -4.60 2.80 12.52
N GLU A 87 -4.45 2.03 13.59
CA GLU A 87 -4.06 2.54 14.92
C GLU A 87 -2.69 3.23 14.88
N GLY A 88 -1.78 2.67 14.09
CA GLY A 88 -0.46 3.22 13.85
C GLY A 88 -0.44 4.51 13.03
N GLY A 89 -1.55 4.87 12.36
CA GLY A 89 -1.71 6.12 11.62
C GLY A 89 -1.12 6.07 10.20
N ALA A 90 -0.98 4.89 9.61
CA ALA A 90 -0.75 4.76 8.18
C ALA A 90 -1.96 5.30 7.40
N THR A 91 -1.71 5.93 6.25
CA THR A 91 -2.77 6.60 5.47
C THR A 91 -3.24 5.80 4.27
N THR A 92 -2.53 4.74 3.89
CA THR A 92 -3.01 3.77 2.92
C THR A 92 -2.71 2.33 3.36
N PHE A 93 -3.62 1.44 2.98
CA PHE A 93 -3.41 0.01 2.89
C PHE A 93 -3.17 -0.36 1.42
N VAL A 94 -2.03 -0.97 1.12
CA VAL A 94 -1.71 -1.51 -0.22
C VAL A 94 -1.94 -3.01 -0.19
N ALA A 95 -2.83 -3.48 -1.06
CA ALA A 95 -3.25 -4.87 -1.13
C ALA A 95 -2.58 -5.60 -2.29
N GLY A 96 -1.74 -6.56 -2.00
CA GLY A 96 -1.28 -7.57 -2.95
C GLY A 96 -2.29 -8.71 -3.07
N LEU A 97 -2.55 -9.19 -4.29
CA LEU A 97 -3.40 -10.35 -4.59
C LEU A 97 -4.91 -10.17 -4.35
N GLY A 98 -5.42 -8.94 -4.56
CA GLY A 98 -6.84 -8.60 -4.38
C GLY A 98 -7.16 -8.14 -2.96
N VAL A 99 -8.38 -7.68 -2.73
CA VAL A 99 -8.79 -7.17 -1.42
C VAL A 99 -10.25 -7.56 -1.14
N PRO A 100 -10.55 -8.10 0.06
CA PRO A 100 -11.92 -8.37 0.48
C PRO A 100 -12.68 -7.07 0.77
N THR A 101 -13.93 -6.94 0.32
CA THR A 101 -14.76 -5.74 0.48
C THR A 101 -14.87 -5.29 1.95
N HIS A 102 -15.03 -6.23 2.90
CA HIS A 102 -15.13 -5.88 4.31
C HIS A 102 -13.86 -5.21 4.88
N VAL A 103 -12.69 -5.49 4.28
CA VAL A 103 -11.42 -4.83 4.65
C VAL A 103 -11.37 -3.42 4.06
N VAL A 104 -11.87 -3.22 2.84
CA VAL A 104 -12.03 -1.88 2.25
C VAL A 104 -12.92 -1.01 3.13
N ASP A 105 -14.09 -1.55 3.54
CA ASP A 105 -15.02 -0.85 4.44
C ASP A 105 -14.38 -0.52 5.79
N LEU A 106 -13.55 -1.41 6.34
CA LEU A 106 -12.81 -1.15 7.57
C LEU A 106 -11.85 0.03 7.39
N CYS A 107 -11.04 0.03 6.34
CA CYS A 107 -10.11 1.11 6.03
C CYS A 107 -10.85 2.45 5.86
N HIS A 108 -11.93 2.48 5.08
CA HIS A 108 -12.69 3.70 4.80
C HIS A 108 -13.34 4.30 6.03
N ARG A 109 -13.85 3.48 6.97
CA ARG A 109 -14.39 3.98 8.25
C ARG A 109 -13.36 4.77 9.07
N HIS A 110 -12.07 4.51 8.85
CA HIS A 110 -10.96 5.18 9.54
C HIS A 110 -10.18 6.17 8.65
N GLY A 111 -10.71 6.48 7.45
CA GLY A 111 -10.08 7.43 6.52
C GLY A 111 -8.79 6.94 5.88
N VAL A 112 -8.55 5.62 5.89
CA VAL A 112 -7.41 4.97 5.22
C VAL A 112 -7.81 4.61 3.80
N LEU A 113 -7.00 5.04 2.83
CA LEU A 113 -7.19 4.73 1.41
C LEU A 113 -6.74 3.30 1.11
N VAL A 114 -7.39 2.66 0.13
CA VAL A 114 -7.04 1.31 -0.29
C VAL A 114 -6.47 1.31 -1.71
N VAL A 115 -5.28 0.76 -1.84
CA VAL A 115 -4.55 0.61 -3.10
C VAL A 115 -4.51 -0.86 -3.47
N SER A 116 -4.87 -1.22 -4.71
CA SER A 116 -4.80 -2.61 -5.18
C SER A 116 -3.79 -2.79 -6.30
N MET A 117 -2.93 -3.81 -6.15
CA MET A 117 -1.97 -4.22 -7.18
C MET A 117 -2.66 -5.12 -8.21
N CYS A 118 -2.61 -4.74 -9.49
CA CYS A 118 -3.38 -5.38 -10.55
C CYS A 118 -2.50 -5.80 -11.73
N GLY A 119 -2.32 -7.09 -11.93
CA GLY A 119 -1.59 -7.66 -13.07
C GLY A 119 -2.46 -8.00 -14.29
N LYS A 120 -3.78 -7.70 -14.25
CA LYS A 120 -4.76 -7.89 -15.33
C LYS A 120 -5.88 -6.86 -15.21
N VAL A 121 -6.54 -6.55 -16.34
CA VAL A 121 -7.70 -5.64 -16.38
C VAL A 121 -8.83 -6.12 -15.47
N GLU A 122 -9.09 -7.44 -15.42
CA GLU A 122 -10.13 -8.01 -14.56
C GLU A 122 -9.84 -7.80 -13.07
N HIS A 123 -8.56 -7.78 -12.67
CA HIS A 123 -8.17 -7.47 -11.29
C HIS A 123 -8.48 -6.00 -10.97
N ALA A 124 -8.18 -5.07 -11.89
CA ALA A 124 -8.49 -3.65 -11.71
C ALA A 124 -10.00 -3.41 -11.60
N ARG A 125 -10.82 -4.06 -12.44
CA ARG A 125 -12.28 -3.97 -12.36
C ARG A 125 -12.81 -4.46 -11.02
N ARG A 126 -12.36 -5.64 -10.56
CA ARG A 126 -12.75 -6.19 -9.25
C ARG A 126 -12.32 -5.27 -8.10
N ALA A 127 -11.14 -4.65 -8.19
CA ALA A 127 -10.66 -3.70 -7.19
C ALA A 127 -11.56 -2.45 -7.11
N VAL A 128 -11.96 -1.91 -8.27
CA VAL A 128 -12.89 -0.79 -8.35
C VAL A 128 -14.27 -1.17 -7.80
N ASP A 129 -14.79 -2.35 -8.18
CA ASP A 129 -16.08 -2.85 -7.69
C ASP A 129 -16.06 -3.11 -6.18
N ALA A 130 -14.90 -3.48 -5.61
CA ALA A 130 -14.70 -3.62 -4.18
C ALA A 130 -14.53 -2.30 -3.44
N GLY A 131 -14.41 -1.15 -4.15
CA GLY A 131 -14.28 0.18 -3.58
C GLY A 131 -12.85 0.66 -3.36
N CYS A 132 -11.84 0.06 -3.99
CA CYS A 132 -10.46 0.55 -3.90
C CYS A 132 -10.33 1.95 -4.49
N ASP A 133 -9.54 2.80 -3.82
CA ASP A 133 -9.33 4.21 -4.20
C ASP A 133 -8.32 4.37 -5.33
N ILE A 134 -7.32 3.47 -5.36
CA ILE A 134 -6.23 3.48 -6.34
C ILE A 134 -6.00 2.06 -6.85
N VAL A 135 -5.81 1.93 -8.17
CA VAL A 135 -5.31 0.70 -8.79
C VAL A 135 -3.94 0.93 -9.39
N VAL A 136 -3.05 -0.03 -9.21
CA VAL A 136 -1.69 -0.01 -9.77
C VAL A 136 -1.62 -1.06 -10.88
N ALA A 137 -1.36 -0.64 -12.10
CA ALA A 137 -1.07 -1.54 -13.21
C ALA A 137 0.34 -2.11 -13.03
N GLN A 138 0.44 -3.36 -12.60
CA GLN A 138 1.70 -4.05 -12.33
C GLN A 138 2.03 -5.00 -13.49
N GLY A 139 2.93 -4.57 -14.37
CA GLY A 139 3.38 -5.39 -15.50
C GLY A 139 4.43 -6.43 -15.11
N THR A 140 4.79 -7.27 -16.07
CA THR A 140 5.82 -8.33 -15.91
C THR A 140 7.20 -7.79 -15.57
N GLU A 141 7.48 -6.52 -15.87
CA GLU A 141 8.74 -5.83 -15.59
C GLU A 141 8.90 -5.43 -14.13
N ALA A 142 7.80 -5.46 -13.35
CA ALA A 142 7.84 -5.22 -11.92
C ALA A 142 8.50 -6.37 -11.16
N GLY A 143 8.83 -6.13 -9.89
CA GLY A 143 9.31 -7.18 -8.99
C GLY A 143 8.18 -7.92 -8.27
N GLY A 144 8.53 -9.02 -7.60
CA GLY A 144 7.62 -9.80 -6.79
C GLY A 144 6.63 -10.65 -7.61
N HIS A 145 5.40 -10.73 -7.14
CA HIS A 145 4.33 -11.50 -7.81
C HIS A 145 3.70 -10.67 -8.93
N THR A 146 4.08 -10.94 -10.16
CA THR A 146 3.57 -10.23 -11.34
C THR A 146 2.56 -11.09 -12.11
N GLY A 147 1.75 -10.42 -12.95
CA GLY A 147 0.96 -11.08 -13.98
C GLY A 147 1.80 -11.48 -15.20
N THR A 148 1.13 -11.81 -16.30
CA THR A 148 1.78 -12.21 -17.57
C THR A 148 1.73 -11.13 -18.64
N VAL A 149 1.23 -9.92 -18.31
CA VAL A 149 1.06 -8.80 -19.23
C VAL A 149 2.09 -7.72 -18.88
N ALA A 150 2.78 -7.18 -19.89
CA ALA A 150 3.69 -6.04 -19.70
C ALA A 150 2.92 -4.76 -19.34
N THR A 151 3.60 -3.81 -18.68
CA THR A 151 2.94 -2.60 -18.13
C THR A 151 2.23 -1.78 -19.21
N LEU A 152 2.87 -1.51 -20.35
CA LEU A 152 2.28 -0.68 -21.42
C LEU A 152 1.00 -1.26 -22.01
N PRO A 153 0.91 -2.54 -22.36
CA PRO A 153 -0.36 -3.13 -22.80
C PRO A 153 -1.39 -3.32 -21.68
N LEU A 154 -0.98 -3.27 -20.41
CA LEU A 154 -1.90 -3.38 -19.27
C LEU A 154 -2.64 -2.06 -18.98
N VAL A 155 -1.99 -0.91 -19.20
CA VAL A 155 -2.52 0.45 -19.00
C VAL A 155 -3.40 0.88 -20.16
#